data_07e8a0ce9f6f715b26259da28e3cf855
#
_entry.id   07e8a0ce9f6f715b26259da28e3cf855
#
_cell.length_a   1.000
_cell.length_b   1.000
_cell.length_c   1.000
_cell.angle_alpha   90.00
_cell.angle_beta   90.00
_cell.angle_gamma   90.00
#
_symmetry.space_group_name_H-M   'P 1'
#
loop_
_entity.id
_entity.type
_entity.pdbx_description
1 polymer ?
#
loop_
_entity_poly.entity_id
_entity_poly.type
_entity_poly.pdbx_seq_one_letter_code
_entity_poly.pdbx_strand_id
1 'polypeptide(L)'
;MNKIRILVCHLLYSIGCPLNRDQLIEITSLEQAVNYFDLMEALDGITGRLCTCQEVNGIPVYSNTRLGDAAAREFGSELPQSIREKMFEEAVKVYTRDE
;
A
#
# COMPACT_ATOMS: atom_id res chain seq x y z
N MET A 1 3.58 10.06 -11.52
CA MET A 1 2.60 9.27 -10.75
C MET A 1 2.42 9.89 -9.38
N ASN A 2 1.24 9.77 -8.80
CA ASN A 2 0.95 10.29 -7.47
C ASN A 2 1.76 9.53 -6.41
N LYS A 3 2.37 10.26 -5.47
CA LYS A 3 3.24 9.66 -4.45
C LYS A 3 2.51 8.65 -3.55
N ILE A 4 1.24 8.90 -3.27
CA ILE A 4 0.45 7.98 -2.43
C ILE A 4 0.21 6.68 -3.18
N ARG A 5 -0.04 6.73 -4.48
CA ARG A 5 -0.18 5.53 -5.31
C ARG A 5 1.12 4.72 -5.33
N ILE A 6 2.25 5.40 -5.45
CA ILE A 6 3.56 4.76 -5.40
C ILE A 6 3.77 4.11 -4.03
N LEU A 7 3.40 4.81 -2.96
CA LEU A 7 3.56 4.30 -1.61
C LEU A 7 2.77 3.01 -1.40
N VAL A 8 1.51 2.97 -1.85
CA VAL A 8 0.69 1.76 -1.74
C VAL A 8 1.30 0.61 -2.52
N CYS A 9 1.68 0.84 -3.78
CA CYS A 9 2.32 -0.18 -4.60
C CYS A 9 3.60 -0.69 -3.95
N HIS A 10 4.40 0.23 -3.39
CA HIS A 10 5.65 -0.11 -2.74
C HIS A 10 5.42 -0.95 -1.47
N LEU A 11 4.40 -0.61 -0.68
CA LEU A 11 4.05 -1.39 0.52
C LEU A 11 3.66 -2.82 0.15
N LEU A 12 2.78 -2.98 -0.83
CA LEU A 12 2.35 -4.30 -1.27
C LEU A 12 3.49 -5.11 -1.86
N TYR A 13 4.39 -4.44 -2.58
CA TYR A 13 5.58 -5.08 -3.14
C TYR A 13 6.55 -5.53 -2.04
N SER A 14 6.83 -4.65 -1.09
CA SER A 14 7.83 -4.89 -0.05
C SER A 14 7.40 -5.98 0.93
N ILE A 15 6.13 -5.95 1.35
CA ILE A 15 5.60 -6.95 2.28
C ILE A 15 5.39 -8.31 1.58
N GLY A 16 5.15 -8.28 0.27
CA GLY A 16 5.02 -9.48 -0.54
C GLY A 16 3.74 -10.27 -0.33
N CYS A 17 2.73 -9.67 0.28
CA CYS A 17 1.46 -10.32 0.55
C CYS A 17 0.32 -9.31 0.49
N PRO A 18 -0.93 -9.79 0.32
CA PRO A 18 -2.08 -8.89 0.31
C PRO A 18 -2.28 -8.19 1.64
N LEU A 19 -2.74 -6.95 1.59
CA LEU A 19 -3.11 -6.18 2.78
C LEU A 19 -4.55 -5.71 2.61
N ASN A 20 -5.32 -5.76 3.71
CA ASN A 20 -6.67 -5.26 3.67
C ASN A 20 -6.70 -3.73 3.87
N ARG A 21 -7.88 -3.15 3.62
CA ARG A 21 -8.05 -1.70 3.70
C ARG A 21 -7.66 -1.15 5.07
N ASP A 22 -8.09 -1.81 6.14
CA ASP A 22 -7.83 -1.35 7.50
C ASP A 22 -6.34 -1.37 7.83
N GLN A 23 -5.63 -2.41 7.36
CA GLN A 23 -4.18 -2.48 7.52
C GLN A 23 -3.48 -1.35 6.77
N LEU A 24 -3.92 -1.06 5.54
CA LEU A 24 -3.35 0.05 4.76
C LEU A 24 -3.60 1.39 5.43
N ILE A 25 -4.81 1.60 5.99
CA ILE A 25 -5.14 2.82 6.71
C ILE A 25 -4.21 2.97 7.92
N GLU A 26 -4.05 1.92 8.70
CA GLU A 26 -3.22 1.96 9.90
C GLU A 26 -1.75 2.24 9.57
N ILE A 27 -1.21 1.55 8.56
CA ILE A 27 0.20 1.74 8.16
C ILE A 27 0.44 3.16 7.67
N THR A 28 -0.40 3.64 6.77
CA THR A 28 -0.21 4.97 6.17
C THR A 28 -0.54 6.11 7.12
N SER A 29 -1.26 5.84 8.20
CA SER A 29 -1.58 6.87 9.20
C SER A 29 -0.34 7.41 9.91
N LEU A 30 0.78 6.69 9.85
CA LEU A 30 2.06 7.17 10.40
C LEU A 30 2.63 8.35 9.60
N GLU A 31 2.22 8.48 8.34
CA GLU A 31 2.67 9.57 7.48
C GLU A 31 1.59 10.65 7.45
N GLN A 32 1.90 11.80 8.05
CA GLN A 32 0.94 12.90 8.18
C GLN A 32 0.44 13.44 6.85
N ALA A 33 1.22 13.27 5.78
CA ALA A 33 0.83 13.73 4.45
C ALA A 33 -0.23 12.83 3.80
N VAL A 34 -0.54 11.69 4.40
CA VAL A 34 -1.52 10.74 3.85
C VAL A 34 -2.73 10.69 4.78
N ASN A 35 -3.85 11.23 4.32
CA ASN A 35 -5.10 11.12 5.06
C ASN A 35 -5.98 10.03 4.43
N TYR A 36 -7.07 9.70 5.11
CA TYR A 36 -8.00 8.64 4.68
C TYR A 36 -8.51 8.86 3.27
N PHE A 37 -8.93 10.09 2.95
CA PHE A 37 -9.52 10.39 1.64
C PHE A 37 -8.49 10.27 0.52
N ASP A 38 -7.27 10.74 0.76
CA ASP A 38 -6.19 10.63 -0.21
C ASP A 38 -5.83 9.17 -0.47
N LEU A 39 -5.83 8.35 0.59
CA LEU A 39 -5.56 6.92 0.45
C LEU A 39 -6.66 6.23 -0.36
N MET A 40 -7.92 6.52 -0.05
CA MET A 40 -9.04 5.91 -0.78
C MET A 40 -9.04 6.31 -2.25
N GLU A 41 -8.73 7.57 -2.54
CA GLU A 41 -8.61 8.04 -3.92
C GLU A 41 -7.48 7.34 -4.65
N ALA A 42 -6.33 7.16 -3.99
CA ALA A 42 -5.20 6.44 -4.57
C ALA A 42 -5.55 4.98 -4.85
N LEU A 43 -6.21 4.31 -3.91
CA LEU A 43 -6.63 2.92 -4.09
C LEU A 43 -7.60 2.78 -5.27
N ASP A 44 -8.57 3.69 -5.37
CA ASP A 44 -9.51 3.69 -6.49
C ASP A 44 -8.77 3.89 -7.82
N GLY A 45 -7.77 4.74 -7.83
CA GLY A 45 -7.03 5.06 -9.04
C GLY A 45 -6.13 3.93 -9.54
N ILE A 46 -5.72 3.01 -8.68
CA ILE A 46 -4.83 1.91 -9.07
C ILE A 46 -5.54 0.57 -9.17
N THR A 47 -6.71 0.42 -8.56
CA THR A 47 -7.46 -0.83 -8.58
C THR A 47 -7.90 -1.19 -10.00
N GLY A 48 -7.68 -2.43 -10.38
CA GLY A 48 -7.99 -2.92 -11.72
C GLY A 48 -6.83 -2.81 -12.69
N ARG A 49 -5.75 -2.11 -12.31
CA ARG A 49 -4.57 -1.96 -13.16
C ARG A 49 -3.30 -2.30 -12.40
N LEU A 50 -2.95 -1.49 -11.39
CA LEU A 50 -1.73 -1.70 -10.61
C LEU A 50 -1.95 -2.64 -9.44
N CYS A 51 -3.18 -2.74 -8.96
CA CYS A 51 -3.53 -3.72 -7.95
C CYS A 51 -4.92 -4.30 -8.22
N THR A 52 -5.21 -5.41 -7.56
CA THR A 52 -6.53 -6.02 -7.55
C THR A 52 -7.14 -5.85 -6.16
N CYS A 53 -8.47 -5.82 -6.12
CA CYS A 53 -9.21 -5.74 -4.87
C CYS A 53 -10.16 -6.93 -4.81
N GLN A 54 -10.08 -7.71 -3.74
CA GLN A 54 -11.01 -8.80 -3.47
C GLN A 54 -11.62 -8.58 -2.11
N GLU A 55 -12.92 -8.88 -2.01
CA GLU A 55 -13.60 -8.77 -0.73
C GLU A 55 -13.50 -10.11 0.00
N VAL A 56 -12.93 -10.09 1.20
CA VAL A 56 -12.77 -11.27 2.04
C VAL A 56 -13.49 -10.97 3.35
N ASN A 57 -14.54 -11.72 3.64
CA ASN A 57 -15.38 -11.53 4.83
C ASN A 57 -15.89 -10.07 4.95
N GLY A 58 -16.24 -9.48 3.82
CA GLY A 58 -16.77 -8.12 3.78
C GLY A 58 -15.71 -7.02 3.81
N ILE A 59 -14.43 -7.38 3.84
CA ILE A 59 -13.32 -6.41 3.92
C ILE A 59 -12.55 -6.42 2.61
N PRO A 60 -12.33 -5.24 1.98
CA PRO A 60 -11.52 -5.18 0.76
C PRO A 60 -10.07 -5.52 1.05
N VAL A 61 -9.50 -6.42 0.25
CA VAL A 61 -8.10 -6.86 0.34
C VAL A 61 -7.41 -6.55 -0.98
N TYR A 62 -6.25 -5.93 -0.91
CA TYR A 62 -5.52 -5.44 -2.08
C TYR A 62 -4.24 -6.22 -2.29
N SER A 63 -3.96 -6.54 -3.55
CA SER A 63 -2.74 -7.24 -3.97
C SER A 63 -2.18 -6.54 -5.21
N ASN A 64 -0.86 -6.45 -5.32
CA ASN A 64 -0.26 -5.91 -6.54
C ASN A 64 -0.44 -6.86 -7.73
N THR A 65 -0.62 -6.27 -8.90
CA THR A 65 -0.47 -6.97 -10.17
C THR A 65 1.01 -6.88 -10.58
N ARG A 66 1.36 -7.49 -11.72
CA ARG A 66 2.70 -7.32 -12.30
C ARG A 66 3.03 -5.85 -12.54
N LEU A 67 2.05 -5.08 -13.02
CA LEU A 67 2.22 -3.65 -13.25
C LEU A 67 2.44 -2.89 -11.95
N GLY A 68 1.75 -3.29 -10.88
CA GLY A 68 1.96 -2.69 -9.56
C GLY A 68 3.36 -2.96 -9.03
N ASP A 69 3.85 -4.18 -9.16
CA ASP A 69 5.21 -4.52 -8.75
C ASP A 69 6.24 -3.76 -9.58
N ALA A 70 6.02 -3.67 -10.89
CA ALA A 70 6.91 -2.91 -11.77
C ALA A 70 6.94 -1.44 -11.40
N ALA A 71 5.77 -0.86 -11.11
CA ALA A 71 5.68 0.54 -10.69
C ALA A 71 6.42 0.76 -9.36
N ALA A 72 6.27 -0.17 -8.41
CA ALA A 72 6.98 -0.09 -7.14
C ALA A 72 8.49 -0.10 -7.33
N ARG A 73 9.00 -0.97 -8.20
CA ARG A 73 10.43 -1.04 -8.48
C ARG A 73 10.93 0.19 -9.21
N GLU A 74 10.16 0.70 -10.17
CA GLU A 74 10.58 1.84 -10.98
C GLU A 74 10.51 3.17 -10.23
N PHE A 75 9.42 3.39 -9.51
CA PHE A 75 9.15 4.67 -8.88
C PHE A 75 9.39 4.69 -7.36
N GLY A 76 9.66 3.55 -6.76
CA GLY A 76 9.86 3.47 -5.30
C GLY A 76 10.99 4.35 -4.79
N SER A 77 12.02 4.58 -5.61
CA SER A 77 13.13 5.45 -5.23
C SER A 77 12.74 6.92 -5.11
N GLU A 78 11.57 7.31 -5.63
CA GLU A 78 11.05 8.67 -5.45
C GLU A 78 10.57 8.91 -4.02
N LEU A 79 10.33 7.83 -3.27
CA LEU A 79 9.96 7.94 -1.86
C LEU A 79 11.23 8.06 -1.03
N PRO A 80 11.27 8.96 -0.03
CA PRO A 80 12.41 9.02 0.89
C PRO A 80 12.66 7.66 1.55
N GLN A 81 13.92 7.30 1.70
CA GLN A 81 14.29 6.02 2.29
C GLN A 81 13.71 5.86 3.71
N SER A 82 13.72 6.94 4.49
CA SER A 82 13.19 6.92 5.86
C SER A 82 11.70 6.56 5.87
N ILE A 83 10.93 7.07 4.91
CA ILE A 83 9.51 6.75 4.79
C ILE A 83 9.32 5.30 4.37
N ARG A 84 10.11 4.81 3.40
CA ARG A 84 10.04 3.43 2.96
C ARG A 84 10.32 2.45 4.10
N GLU A 85 11.36 2.71 4.88
CA GLU A 85 11.73 1.85 6.00
C GLU A 85 10.67 1.89 7.10
N LYS A 86 10.21 3.07 7.46
CA LYS A 86 9.18 3.26 8.49
C LYS A 86 7.89 2.54 8.12
N MET A 87 7.44 2.69 6.88
CA MET A 87 6.21 2.06 6.42
C MET A 87 6.36 0.54 6.37
N PHE A 88 7.51 0.04 5.93
CA PHE A 88 7.76 -1.40 5.88
C PHE A 88 7.75 -2.01 7.28
N GLU A 89 8.43 -1.38 8.24
CA GLU A 89 8.46 -1.86 9.62
C GLU A 89 7.04 -1.93 10.20
N GLU A 90 6.25 -0.89 9.97
CA GLU A 90 4.88 -0.86 10.45
C GLU A 90 4.01 -1.92 9.75
N ALA A 91 4.25 -2.12 8.45
CA ALA A 91 3.52 -3.15 7.69
C ALA A 91 3.78 -4.54 8.27
N VAL A 92 5.03 -4.85 8.61
CA VAL A 92 5.37 -6.13 9.22
C VAL A 92 4.68 -6.29 10.57
N LYS A 93 4.68 -5.25 11.40
CA LYS A 93 4.02 -5.28 12.71
C LYS A 93 2.52 -5.51 12.57
N VAL A 94 1.87 -4.76 11.70
CA VAL A 94 0.42 -4.85 11.51
C VAL A 94 0.05 -6.22 10.94
N TYR A 95 0.77 -6.70 9.95
CA TYR A 95 0.51 -7.98 9.33
C TYR A 95 0.68 -9.15 10.32
N THR A 96 1.77 -9.15 11.08
CA THR A 96 2.02 -10.23 12.04
C THR A 96 1.06 -10.20 13.22
N ARG A 97 0.66 -9.01 13.66
CA ARG A 97 -0.33 -8.88 14.73
C ARG A 97 -1.69 -9.45 14.31
N ASP A 98 -2.07 -9.23 13.06
CA ASP A 98 -3.40 -9.61 12.56
C ASP A 98 -3.47 -11.05 12.05
N GLU A 99 -2.39 -11.79 12.08
CA GLU A 99 -2.37 -13.20 11.67
C GLU A 99 -3.17 -14.12 12.60
#